data_cc26b8af10e6e26f6721743e1d60014d
#
_entry.id   cc26b8af10e6e26f6721743e1d60014d
#
_cell.length_a   1.000
_cell.length_b   1.000
_cell.length_c   1.000
_cell.angle_alpha   90.00
_cell.angle_beta   90.00
_cell.angle_gamma   90.00
#
_symmetry.space_group_name_H-M   'P 1'
#
loop_
_entity.id
_entity.type
_entity.pdbx_description
1 polymer ?
#
loop_
_entity_poly.entity_id
_entity_poly.type
_entity_poly.pdbx_seq_one_letter_code
_entity_poly.pdbx_strand_id
1 'polypeptide(L)'
;MEKVSIAYIRNSNLKFSVQHLNTILDSGLKSEIALPHGCKSGSCGSCKAKLIEGKIKTLNGNIISSKNKQSSAILLCQSKAYTKEIVIEYSKSIIQKIDTELPHIKIIPMELNLEVISNKQVTPLVSELKAFIPTKLNFRFEAGMHLDFINSKLNLVKKYSICDPPDNNKKPLQSILRFLIAKHNENGLSNYLSNNTFPGDIINVKGPYNSFIYKTDYKKPLIALAGGTGIAPILPILKKILEINDQLYVMVLLSVRSRKEILEMDSLYQLKCKYNNFSFKITLTREDARFGTRFLSGRIKKVLPKIFNDLSQHNIFICGSDGFVKHSIDAAFSLKASKSNIFTETFI
;
A
#
# COMPACT_ATOMS: atom_id res chain seq x y z
N MET A 1 14.51 -18.42 29.21
CA MET A 1 13.07 -18.28 28.93
C MET A 1 12.82 -16.98 28.18
N GLU A 2 12.36 -17.05 26.94
CA GLU A 2 12.00 -15.84 26.18
C GLU A 2 10.85 -15.12 26.90
N LYS A 3 11.04 -13.83 27.18
CA LYS A 3 9.99 -13.00 27.77
C LYS A 3 8.87 -12.79 26.75
N VAL A 4 7.74 -13.43 26.95
CA VAL A 4 6.52 -13.27 26.14
C VAL A 4 5.54 -12.39 26.90
N SER A 5 5.00 -11.39 26.24
CA SER A 5 3.90 -10.56 26.76
C SER A 5 2.59 -10.94 26.08
N ILE A 6 1.45 -10.60 26.67
CA ILE A 6 0.12 -10.78 26.06
C ILE A 6 -0.47 -9.40 25.76
N ALA A 7 -0.93 -9.23 24.54
CA ALA A 7 -1.70 -8.05 24.11
C ALA A 7 -3.18 -8.40 24.01
N TYR A 8 -4.03 -7.60 24.64
CA TYR A 8 -5.48 -7.68 24.56
C TYR A 8 -6.02 -6.52 23.73
N ILE A 9 -7.02 -6.78 22.90
CA ILE A 9 -7.76 -5.73 22.19
C ILE A 9 -9.04 -5.44 22.99
N ARG A 10 -9.15 -4.23 23.53
CA ARG A 10 -10.29 -3.81 24.35
C ARG A 10 -11.61 -3.89 23.58
N ASN A 11 -12.67 -4.32 24.27
CA ASN A 11 -14.01 -4.52 23.69
C ASN A 11 -14.06 -5.56 22.55
N SER A 12 -13.15 -6.54 22.58
CA SER A 12 -13.18 -7.73 21.75
C SER A 12 -12.68 -8.95 22.55
N ASN A 13 -12.87 -10.15 22.01
CA ASN A 13 -12.30 -11.38 22.60
C ASN A 13 -10.89 -11.69 22.09
N LEU A 14 -10.28 -10.76 21.34
CA LEU A 14 -9.00 -10.96 20.67
C LEU A 14 -7.84 -10.69 21.63
N LYS A 15 -6.91 -11.66 21.67
CA LYS A 15 -5.63 -11.56 22.38
C LYS A 15 -4.54 -12.27 21.58
N PHE A 16 -3.30 -11.83 21.74
CA PHE A 16 -2.16 -12.44 21.07
C PHE A 16 -0.86 -12.32 21.88
N SER A 17 0.04 -13.24 21.64
CA SER A 17 1.37 -13.26 22.27
C SER A 17 2.30 -12.27 21.56
N VAL A 18 3.01 -11.45 22.32
CA VAL A 18 4.02 -10.50 21.82
C VAL A 18 5.40 -10.97 22.27
N GLN A 19 6.20 -11.47 21.35
CA GLN A 19 7.58 -11.85 21.60
C GLN A 19 8.45 -10.60 21.76
N HIS A 20 9.39 -10.64 22.68
CA HIS A 20 10.23 -9.48 23.07
C HIS A 20 11.01 -8.84 21.91
N LEU A 21 11.39 -9.61 20.91
CA LEU A 21 12.12 -9.13 19.74
C LEU A 21 11.21 -8.50 18.67
N ASN A 22 9.93 -8.86 18.65
CA ASN A 22 8.98 -8.40 17.64
C ASN A 22 8.27 -7.10 18.07
N THR A 23 7.79 -6.34 17.08
CA THR A 23 6.84 -5.26 17.34
C THR A 23 5.47 -5.83 17.73
N ILE A 24 4.64 -5.00 18.39
CA ILE A 24 3.27 -5.41 18.72
C ILE A 24 2.48 -5.71 17.44
N LEU A 25 2.69 -4.92 16.37
CA LEU A 25 2.07 -5.16 15.08
C LEU A 25 2.47 -6.52 14.50
N ASP A 26 3.78 -6.80 14.40
CA ASP A 26 4.25 -8.05 13.80
C ASP A 26 3.79 -9.26 14.57
N SER A 27 3.70 -9.16 15.90
CA SER A 27 3.20 -10.22 16.76
C SER A 27 1.71 -10.49 16.55
N GLY A 28 0.89 -9.45 16.43
CA GLY A 28 -0.54 -9.58 16.13
C GLY A 28 -0.79 -10.18 14.76
N LEU A 29 -0.03 -9.74 13.74
CA LEU A 29 -0.12 -10.31 12.39
C LEU A 29 0.32 -11.77 12.33
N LYS A 30 1.37 -12.16 13.09
CA LYS A 30 1.79 -13.57 13.24
C LYS A 30 0.72 -14.41 13.94
N SER A 31 -0.06 -13.82 14.84
CA SER A 31 -1.19 -14.45 15.52
C SER A 31 -2.50 -14.39 14.70
N GLU A 32 -2.41 -14.05 13.43
CA GLU A 32 -3.53 -14.04 12.47
C GLU A 32 -4.61 -12.99 12.75
N ILE A 33 -4.29 -11.98 13.55
CA ILE A 33 -5.21 -10.89 13.81
C ILE A 33 -4.97 -9.81 12.76
N ALA A 34 -6.01 -9.43 12.04
CA ALA A 34 -5.96 -8.42 10.98
C ALA A 34 -5.81 -6.99 11.52
N LEU A 35 -4.73 -6.72 12.25
CA LEU A 35 -4.45 -5.40 12.79
C LEU A 35 -4.25 -4.37 11.66
N PRO A 36 -4.88 -3.19 11.75
CA PRO A 36 -4.68 -2.13 10.76
C PRO A 36 -3.21 -1.75 10.65
N HIS A 37 -2.68 -1.76 9.45
CA HIS A 37 -1.30 -1.35 9.18
C HIS A 37 -1.09 -0.89 7.74
N GLY A 38 0.03 -0.24 7.48
CA GLY A 38 0.46 0.22 6.16
C GLY A 38 1.98 0.11 6.05
N CYS A 39 2.69 1.22 6.11
CA CYS A 39 4.13 1.34 5.82
C CYS A 39 5.06 0.53 6.73
N LYS A 40 4.64 0.10 7.91
CA LYS A 40 5.42 -0.54 8.99
C LYS A 40 6.63 0.25 9.47
N SER A 41 6.90 1.43 8.88
CA SER A 41 8.02 2.34 9.23
C SER A 41 7.61 3.49 10.16
N GLY A 42 6.31 3.57 10.53
CA GLY A 42 5.79 4.59 11.43
C GLY A 42 5.30 5.87 10.75
N SER A 43 5.47 6.02 9.43
CA SER A 43 5.14 7.26 8.70
C SER A 43 3.65 7.42 8.36
N CYS A 44 2.94 6.33 8.02
CA CYS A 44 1.55 6.42 7.55
C CYS A 44 0.49 6.52 8.66
N GLY A 45 0.82 6.16 9.90
CA GLY A 45 -0.12 6.18 11.02
C GLY A 45 -1.22 5.12 10.99
N SER A 46 -1.29 4.24 9.98
CA SER A 46 -2.36 3.24 9.84
C SER A 46 -2.42 2.23 11.00
N CYS A 47 -1.29 1.94 11.63
CA CYS A 47 -1.20 1.04 12.78
C CYS A 47 -1.41 1.74 14.15
N LYS A 48 -2.01 2.94 14.15
CA LYS A 48 -2.23 3.72 15.37
C LYS A 48 -3.32 3.07 16.21
N ALA A 49 -2.99 2.83 17.48
CA ALA A 49 -3.93 2.37 18.51
C ALA A 49 -3.77 3.21 19.78
N LYS A 50 -4.70 3.10 20.71
CA LYS A 50 -4.60 3.72 22.03
C LYS A 50 -4.11 2.69 23.05
N LEU A 51 -3.07 3.00 23.81
CA LEU A 51 -2.62 2.17 24.94
C LEU A 51 -3.53 2.45 26.14
N ILE A 52 -4.25 1.45 26.62
CA ILE A 52 -5.18 1.55 27.75
C ILE A 52 -4.52 1.08 29.03
N GLU A 53 -3.79 -0.03 28.97
CA GLU A 53 -3.11 -0.61 30.13
C GLU A 53 -1.70 -1.09 29.76
N GLY A 54 -0.82 -1.12 30.76
CA GLY A 54 0.55 -1.58 30.59
C GLY A 54 1.52 -0.48 30.14
N LYS A 55 2.72 -0.94 29.74
CA LYS A 55 3.80 -0.11 29.21
C LYS A 55 4.35 -0.73 27.93
N ILE A 56 4.74 0.14 27.00
CA ILE A 56 5.43 -0.25 25.78
C ILE A 56 6.78 0.46 25.69
N LYS A 57 7.70 -0.11 24.92
CA LYS A 57 8.96 0.53 24.55
C LYS A 57 8.95 0.79 23.05
N THR A 58 9.17 2.04 22.64
CA THR A 58 9.32 2.40 21.23
C THR A 58 10.65 1.90 20.68
N LEU A 59 10.77 1.75 19.37
CA LEU A 59 12.04 1.38 18.72
C LEU A 59 13.14 2.42 19.00
N ASN A 60 12.77 3.69 19.24
CA ASN A 60 13.70 4.76 19.64
C ASN A 60 14.06 4.73 21.14
N GLY A 61 13.65 3.68 21.88
CA GLY A 61 14.02 3.48 23.28
C GLY A 61 13.10 4.09 24.32
N ASN A 62 12.15 4.95 23.95
CA ASN A 62 11.25 5.62 24.89
C ASN A 62 10.21 4.64 25.46
N ILE A 63 9.96 4.74 26.78
CA ILE A 63 8.91 3.96 27.46
C ILE A 63 7.65 4.81 27.57
N ILE A 64 6.54 4.32 27.01
CA ILE A 64 5.22 4.95 27.10
C ILE A 64 4.37 4.11 28.06
N SER A 65 3.75 4.78 29.05
CA SER A 65 2.85 4.16 30.04
C SER A 65 1.43 4.68 29.86
N SER A 66 0.46 3.80 29.99
CA SER A 66 -0.98 4.15 29.99
C SER A 66 -1.38 5.17 31.07
N LYS A 67 -0.58 5.27 32.16
CA LYS A 67 -0.82 6.25 33.25
C LYS A 67 -0.57 7.69 32.83
N ASN A 68 0.18 7.94 31.76
CA ASN A 68 0.44 9.29 31.23
C ASN A 68 -0.70 9.70 30.29
N LYS A 69 -1.71 10.39 30.81
CA LYS A 69 -2.94 10.80 30.11
C LYS A 69 -2.71 11.61 28.81
N GLN A 70 -1.55 12.21 28.60
CA GLN A 70 -1.29 13.09 27.45
C GLN A 70 -0.88 12.43 26.16
N SER A 71 -0.48 11.14 26.15
CA SER A 71 -0.10 10.46 24.91
C SER A 71 -0.37 8.94 24.96
N SER A 72 -1.64 8.58 24.96
CA SER A 72 -2.02 7.15 24.89
C SER A 72 -2.01 6.57 23.47
N ALA A 73 -1.79 7.40 22.45
CA ALA A 73 -1.73 6.96 21.06
C ALA A 73 -0.33 6.41 20.73
N ILE A 74 -0.28 5.15 20.30
CA ILE A 74 0.94 4.44 19.94
C ILE A 74 0.87 3.93 18.51
N LEU A 75 2.03 3.77 17.87
CA LEU A 75 2.17 3.12 16.57
C LEU A 75 2.65 1.68 16.81
N LEU A 76 1.80 0.70 16.54
CA LEU A 76 2.12 -0.70 16.86
C LEU A 76 3.34 -1.23 16.11
N CYS A 77 3.61 -0.72 14.90
CA CYS A 77 4.80 -1.08 14.13
C CYS A 77 6.11 -0.48 14.68
N GLN A 78 6.03 0.48 15.61
CA GLN A 78 7.17 1.15 16.24
C GLN A 78 7.24 0.87 17.75
N SER A 79 6.45 -0.09 18.23
CA SER A 79 6.28 -0.36 19.67
C SER A 79 6.47 -1.84 19.97
N LYS A 80 7.19 -2.14 21.06
CA LYS A 80 7.33 -3.46 21.66
C LYS A 80 6.66 -3.48 23.04
N ALA A 81 6.08 -4.61 23.45
CA ALA A 81 5.55 -4.72 24.80
C ALA A 81 6.68 -4.65 25.85
N TYR A 82 6.48 -3.90 26.92
CA TYR A 82 7.43 -3.75 28.01
C TYR A 82 6.95 -4.45 29.30
N THR A 83 5.64 -4.48 29.53
CA THR A 83 5.00 -5.22 30.62
C THR A 83 4.52 -6.59 30.16
N LYS A 84 4.26 -7.50 31.10
CA LYS A 84 3.74 -8.85 30.79
C LYS A 84 2.41 -8.82 30.05
N GLU A 85 1.60 -7.79 30.32
CA GLU A 85 0.32 -7.57 29.67
C GLU A 85 0.19 -6.13 29.23
N ILE A 86 -0.45 -5.95 28.09
CA ILE A 86 -0.84 -4.65 27.53
C ILE A 86 -2.27 -4.73 27.01
N VAL A 87 -3.02 -3.65 27.17
CA VAL A 87 -4.36 -3.50 26.59
C VAL A 87 -4.32 -2.35 25.58
N ILE A 88 -4.70 -2.63 24.36
CA ILE A 88 -4.81 -1.64 23.28
C ILE A 88 -6.28 -1.48 22.89
N GLU A 89 -6.64 -0.29 22.43
CA GLU A 89 -8.00 0.04 22.02
C GLU A 89 -8.02 0.62 20.60
N TYR A 90 -8.99 0.18 19.83
CA TYR A 90 -9.37 0.75 18.55
C TYR A 90 -10.79 1.33 18.61
N SER A 91 -11.18 2.12 17.62
CA SER A 91 -12.58 2.54 17.47
C SER A 91 -13.49 1.33 17.22
N LYS A 92 -14.77 1.43 17.59
CA LYS A 92 -15.76 0.35 17.37
C LYS A 92 -15.80 -0.12 15.91
N SER A 93 -15.69 0.81 14.97
CA SER A 93 -15.67 0.49 13.53
C SER A 93 -14.45 -0.33 13.09
N ILE A 94 -13.30 -0.14 13.74
CA ILE A 94 -12.09 -0.93 13.47
C ILE A 94 -12.22 -2.31 14.12
N ILE A 95 -12.74 -2.39 15.35
CA ILE A 95 -12.96 -3.67 16.05
C ILE A 95 -13.93 -4.54 15.24
N GLN A 96 -15.06 -4.00 14.80
CA GLN A 96 -16.00 -4.73 13.94
C GLN A 96 -15.33 -5.27 12.67
N LYS A 97 -14.44 -4.50 12.04
CA LYS A 97 -13.68 -4.95 10.87
C LYS A 97 -12.71 -6.09 11.21
N ILE A 98 -12.05 -6.06 12.37
CA ILE A 98 -11.16 -7.14 12.81
C ILE A 98 -11.97 -8.41 13.13
N ASP A 99 -13.16 -8.28 13.75
CA ASP A 99 -14.00 -9.40 14.17
C ASP A 99 -14.84 -10.01 13.02
N THR A 100 -15.24 -9.19 12.02
CA THR A 100 -16.09 -9.63 10.89
C THR A 100 -15.30 -10.13 9.69
N GLU A 101 -13.98 -10.10 9.73
CA GLU A 101 -13.18 -10.71 8.68
C GLU A 101 -13.39 -12.23 8.69
N LEU A 102 -14.33 -12.67 7.83
CA LEU A 102 -14.47 -14.06 7.39
C LEU A 102 -13.07 -14.67 7.17
N PRO A 103 -12.89 -15.99 7.30
CA PRO A 103 -11.63 -16.67 7.04
C PRO A 103 -11.24 -16.42 5.58
N HIS A 104 -10.71 -15.24 5.31
CA HIS A 104 -10.02 -14.98 4.06
C HIS A 104 -8.88 -15.98 4.01
N ILE A 105 -8.71 -16.58 2.86
CA ILE A 105 -7.60 -17.46 2.56
C ILE A 105 -6.34 -16.82 3.17
N LYS A 106 -5.80 -17.48 4.19
CA LYS A 106 -4.68 -17.00 4.99
C LYS A 106 -3.52 -16.62 4.08
N ILE A 107 -3.27 -15.33 3.91
CA ILE A 107 -2.11 -14.85 3.18
C ILE A 107 -0.96 -14.74 4.16
N ILE A 108 -0.04 -15.69 4.09
CA ILE A 108 1.11 -15.77 4.97
C ILE A 108 2.32 -15.23 4.21
N PRO A 109 3.00 -14.19 4.74
CA PRO A 109 4.27 -13.76 4.18
C PRO A 109 5.30 -14.89 4.23
N MET A 110 5.94 -15.16 3.10
CA MET A 110 6.98 -16.17 2.97
C MET A 110 8.19 -15.59 2.25
N GLU A 111 9.34 -16.23 2.41
CA GLU A 111 10.54 -15.92 1.63
C GLU A 111 10.46 -16.68 0.31
N LEU A 112 10.74 -15.98 -0.79
CA LEU A 112 10.61 -16.49 -2.14
C LEU A 112 11.85 -16.12 -2.95
N ASN A 113 12.19 -17.00 -3.87
CA ASN A 113 13.15 -16.75 -4.93
C ASN A 113 12.36 -16.58 -6.22
N LEU A 114 12.33 -15.35 -6.75
CA LEU A 114 11.68 -15.06 -8.02
C LEU A 114 12.72 -15.15 -9.14
N GLU A 115 12.39 -15.86 -10.20
CA GLU A 115 13.21 -15.89 -11.42
C GLU A 115 12.77 -14.77 -12.36
N VAL A 116 13.70 -13.94 -12.77
CA VAL A 116 13.44 -12.82 -13.69
C VAL A 116 13.15 -13.35 -15.09
N ILE A 117 12.00 -12.98 -15.62
CA ILE A 117 11.60 -13.29 -17.01
C ILE A 117 11.98 -12.15 -17.95
N SER A 118 11.75 -10.93 -17.53
CA SER A 118 12.10 -9.75 -18.31
C SER A 118 12.29 -8.54 -17.42
N ASN A 119 13.16 -7.64 -17.87
CA ASN A 119 13.40 -6.34 -17.25
C ASN A 119 13.52 -5.31 -18.39
N LYS A 120 12.45 -4.55 -18.63
CA LYS A 120 12.36 -3.62 -19.76
C LYS A 120 12.18 -2.20 -19.27
N GLN A 121 12.95 -1.27 -19.79
CA GLN A 121 12.73 0.15 -19.57
C GLN A 121 11.44 0.59 -20.26
N VAL A 122 10.47 1.09 -19.50
CA VAL A 122 9.16 1.54 -19.99
C VAL A 122 9.01 3.05 -20.01
N THR A 123 9.80 3.75 -19.20
CA THR A 123 9.99 5.21 -19.25
C THR A 123 11.45 5.55 -18.98
N PRO A 124 11.93 6.80 -19.19
CA PRO A 124 13.33 7.14 -18.91
C PRO A 124 13.82 6.77 -17.50
N LEU A 125 12.91 6.72 -16.52
CA LEU A 125 13.23 6.47 -15.11
C LEU A 125 12.57 5.24 -14.51
N VAL A 126 11.82 4.46 -15.29
CA VAL A 126 11.10 3.28 -14.75
C VAL A 126 11.35 2.07 -15.64
N SER A 127 11.70 0.96 -15.01
CA SER A 127 11.73 -0.35 -15.63
C SER A 127 10.52 -1.18 -15.19
N GLU A 128 9.97 -1.96 -16.09
CA GLU A 128 9.02 -3.03 -15.80
C GLU A 128 9.79 -4.34 -15.60
N LEU A 129 9.71 -4.88 -14.41
CA LEU A 129 10.27 -6.17 -14.05
C LEU A 129 9.16 -7.23 -14.02
N LYS A 130 9.32 -8.32 -14.76
CA LYS A 130 8.47 -9.51 -14.68
C LYS A 130 9.28 -10.67 -14.12
N ALA A 131 8.74 -11.34 -13.13
CA ALA A 131 9.40 -12.44 -12.48
C ALA A 131 8.45 -13.60 -12.22
N PHE A 132 8.98 -14.81 -12.30
CA PHE A 132 8.27 -16.07 -12.14
C PHE A 132 8.34 -16.53 -10.69
N ILE A 133 7.21 -17.02 -10.17
CA ILE A 133 7.11 -17.71 -8.88
C ILE A 133 7.15 -19.21 -9.16
N PRO A 134 8.01 -19.99 -8.49
CA PRO A 134 7.96 -21.44 -8.60
C PRO A 134 6.57 -22.00 -8.28
N THR A 135 5.99 -22.75 -9.21
CA THR A 135 4.59 -23.24 -9.17
C THR A 135 4.27 -24.19 -8.01
N LYS A 136 5.27 -24.75 -7.36
CA LYS A 136 5.11 -25.62 -6.17
C LYS A 136 4.71 -24.85 -4.90
N LEU A 137 4.82 -23.52 -4.92
CA LEU A 137 4.51 -22.68 -3.77
C LEU A 137 3.06 -22.22 -3.83
N ASN A 138 2.33 -22.42 -2.76
CA ASN A 138 0.97 -21.89 -2.61
C ASN A 138 1.01 -20.39 -2.28
N PHE A 139 1.62 -19.60 -3.17
CA PHE A 139 1.72 -18.17 -3.02
C PHE A 139 0.39 -17.50 -3.37
N ARG A 140 -0.15 -16.74 -2.44
CA ARG A 140 -1.39 -15.99 -2.61
C ARG A 140 -1.20 -14.55 -2.20
N PHE A 141 -1.84 -13.64 -2.89
CA PHE A 141 -1.81 -12.21 -2.61
C PHE A 141 -3.14 -11.56 -2.98
N GLU A 142 -3.34 -10.34 -2.53
CA GLU A 142 -4.48 -9.48 -2.87
C GLU A 142 -4.00 -8.28 -3.67
N ALA A 143 -4.91 -7.67 -4.43
CA ALA A 143 -4.63 -6.42 -5.16
C ALA A 143 -4.14 -5.31 -4.20
N GLY A 144 -3.07 -4.62 -4.58
CA GLY A 144 -2.43 -3.58 -3.75
C GLY A 144 -1.40 -4.08 -2.76
N MET A 145 -1.12 -5.40 -2.69
CA MET A 145 -0.03 -5.93 -1.89
C MET A 145 1.33 -5.71 -2.55
N HIS A 146 2.38 -5.76 -1.72
CA HIS A 146 3.77 -5.60 -2.14
C HIS A 146 4.66 -6.74 -1.64
N LEU A 147 5.83 -6.86 -2.24
CA LEU A 147 6.93 -7.69 -1.77
C LEU A 147 8.10 -6.81 -1.31
N ASP A 148 8.78 -7.22 -0.28
CA ASP A 148 10.09 -6.70 0.11
C ASP A 148 11.15 -7.41 -0.73
N PHE A 149 11.85 -6.67 -1.59
CA PHE A 149 12.98 -7.14 -2.36
C PHE A 149 14.24 -7.00 -1.51
N ILE A 150 15.01 -8.06 -1.43
CA ILE A 150 16.16 -8.18 -0.51
C ILE A 150 17.44 -8.38 -1.34
N ASN A 151 18.40 -7.49 -1.16
CA ASN A 151 19.74 -7.70 -1.65
C ASN A 151 20.70 -7.82 -0.47
N SER A 152 21.03 -9.05 -0.11
CA SER A 152 21.90 -9.34 1.05
C SER A 152 23.34 -8.84 0.87
N LYS A 153 23.84 -8.80 -0.37
CA LYS A 153 25.21 -8.30 -0.67
C LYS A 153 25.32 -6.80 -0.42
N LEU A 154 24.26 -6.04 -0.72
CA LEU A 154 24.21 -4.60 -0.52
C LEU A 154 23.59 -4.22 0.82
N ASN A 155 23.10 -5.19 1.59
CA ASN A 155 22.32 -4.99 2.82
C ASN A 155 21.13 -4.03 2.61
N LEU A 156 20.42 -4.15 1.47
CA LEU A 156 19.33 -3.29 1.08
C LEU A 156 18.02 -4.07 1.01
N VAL A 157 16.95 -3.46 1.53
CA VAL A 157 15.58 -3.94 1.39
C VAL A 157 14.70 -2.81 0.87
N LYS A 158 13.89 -3.09 -0.16
CA LYS A 158 12.95 -2.11 -0.71
C LYS A 158 11.63 -2.78 -1.12
N LYS A 159 10.54 -2.04 -0.92
CA LYS A 159 9.17 -2.50 -1.22
C LYS A 159 8.80 -2.22 -2.66
N TYR A 160 8.18 -3.21 -3.32
CA TYR A 160 7.61 -3.04 -4.64
C TYR A 160 6.21 -3.64 -4.69
N SER A 161 5.25 -2.83 -5.11
CA SER A 161 3.85 -3.24 -5.24
C SER A 161 3.68 -4.17 -6.44
N ILE A 162 2.85 -5.20 -6.27
CA ILE A 162 2.47 -6.11 -7.36
C ILE A 162 1.48 -5.34 -8.26
N CYS A 163 1.81 -5.20 -9.55
CA CYS A 163 1.10 -4.33 -10.48
C CYS A 163 -0.17 -4.94 -11.08
N ASP A 164 -0.37 -6.25 -10.94
CA ASP A 164 -1.55 -6.93 -11.47
C ASP A 164 -2.39 -7.53 -10.35
N PRO A 165 -3.73 -7.59 -10.51
CA PRO A 165 -4.58 -8.28 -9.55
C PRO A 165 -4.29 -9.78 -9.57
N PRO A 166 -4.54 -10.50 -8.46
CA PRO A 166 -4.45 -11.95 -8.46
C PRO A 166 -5.50 -12.54 -9.41
N ASP A 167 -5.08 -13.49 -10.23
CA ASP A 167 -5.98 -14.27 -11.06
C ASP A 167 -6.36 -15.57 -10.32
N ASN A 168 -7.43 -15.51 -9.55
CA ASN A 168 -7.91 -16.63 -8.74
C ASN A 168 -8.49 -17.78 -9.58
N ASN A 169 -8.73 -17.55 -10.88
CA ASN A 169 -9.33 -18.53 -11.78
C ASN A 169 -8.30 -19.38 -12.53
N LYS A 170 -7.02 -18.97 -12.51
CA LYS A 170 -5.94 -19.73 -13.15
C LYS A 170 -5.50 -20.89 -12.27
N LYS A 171 -5.45 -22.07 -12.89
CA LYS A 171 -4.77 -23.26 -12.35
C LYS A 171 -3.69 -23.69 -13.33
N PRO A 172 -2.39 -23.68 -12.94
CA PRO A 172 -1.85 -23.28 -11.62
C PRO A 172 -2.06 -21.79 -11.35
N LEU A 173 -2.04 -21.42 -10.06
CA LEU A 173 -2.11 -20.03 -9.59
C LEU A 173 -1.13 -19.14 -10.37
N GLN A 174 -1.45 -17.84 -10.46
CA GLN A 174 -0.62 -16.87 -11.17
C GLN A 174 0.86 -17.05 -10.84
N SER A 175 1.63 -17.40 -11.85
CA SER A 175 3.06 -17.71 -11.69
C SER A 175 3.96 -16.52 -12.05
N ILE A 176 3.43 -15.46 -12.67
CA ILE A 176 4.20 -14.29 -13.09
C ILE A 176 3.71 -13.08 -12.33
N LEU A 177 4.63 -12.37 -11.66
CA LEU A 177 4.41 -11.09 -11.02
C LEU A 177 5.09 -9.98 -11.82
N ARG A 178 4.46 -8.82 -11.84
CA ARG A 178 4.94 -7.61 -12.52
C ARG A 178 5.14 -6.47 -11.52
N PHE A 179 6.23 -5.75 -11.67
CA PHE A 179 6.64 -4.64 -10.81
C PHE A 179 7.13 -3.46 -11.63
N LEU A 180 6.86 -2.24 -11.15
CA LEU A 180 7.41 -1.00 -11.69
C LEU A 180 8.54 -0.51 -10.78
N ILE A 181 9.76 -0.50 -11.31
CA ILE A 181 10.98 -0.15 -10.58
C ILE A 181 11.40 1.27 -10.98
N ALA A 182 11.17 2.25 -10.10
CA ALA A 182 11.59 3.64 -10.34
C ALA A 182 13.05 3.85 -9.91
N LYS A 183 13.89 4.34 -10.82
CA LYS A 183 15.29 4.72 -10.55
C LYS A 183 15.33 6.05 -9.81
N HIS A 184 15.93 6.08 -8.64
CA HIS A 184 16.04 7.30 -7.84
C HIS A 184 17.47 7.69 -7.49
N ASN A 185 18.28 6.73 -7.02
CA ASN A 185 19.65 6.92 -6.57
C ASN A 185 20.58 5.96 -7.27
N GLU A 186 21.77 6.42 -7.67
CA GLU A 186 22.75 5.60 -8.40
C GLU A 186 23.16 4.34 -7.63
N ASN A 187 23.30 4.41 -6.32
CA ASN A 187 23.73 3.30 -5.46
C ASN A 187 22.55 2.56 -4.77
N GLY A 188 21.32 2.82 -5.15
CA GLY A 188 20.13 2.22 -4.51
C GLY A 188 19.72 0.89 -5.14
N LEU A 189 18.97 0.08 -4.38
CA LEU A 189 18.43 -1.20 -4.86
C LEU A 189 17.59 -1.04 -6.14
N SER A 190 16.83 0.06 -6.30
CA SER A 190 16.05 0.30 -7.52
C SER A 190 16.94 0.43 -8.76
N ASN A 191 18.09 1.10 -8.62
CA ASN A 191 19.03 1.26 -9.73
C ASN A 191 19.71 -0.09 -10.07
N TYR A 192 20.09 -0.86 -9.04
CA TYR A 192 20.61 -2.20 -9.22
C TYR A 192 19.60 -3.09 -9.97
N LEU A 193 18.35 -3.15 -9.48
CA LEU A 193 17.29 -3.95 -10.12
C LEU A 193 17.02 -3.53 -11.56
N SER A 194 17.06 -2.23 -11.86
CA SER A 194 16.78 -1.74 -13.21
C SER A 194 17.91 -1.97 -14.21
N ASN A 195 19.16 -1.93 -13.78
CA ASN A 195 20.32 -1.92 -14.68
C ASN A 195 21.13 -3.23 -14.65
N ASN A 196 21.08 -3.96 -13.53
CA ASN A 196 21.96 -5.10 -13.26
C ASN A 196 21.17 -6.39 -12.99
N THR A 197 19.92 -6.46 -13.46
CA THR A 197 19.07 -7.64 -13.33
C THR A 197 18.59 -8.05 -14.71
N PHE A 198 18.86 -9.30 -15.08
CA PHE A 198 18.64 -9.86 -16.41
C PHE A 198 17.73 -11.10 -16.34
N PRO A 199 17.12 -11.50 -17.45
CA PRO A 199 16.38 -12.77 -17.52
C PRO A 199 17.22 -13.95 -17.04
N GLY A 200 16.64 -14.79 -16.18
CA GLY A 200 17.32 -15.92 -15.51
C GLY A 200 17.92 -15.58 -14.14
N ASP A 201 18.08 -14.31 -13.78
CA ASP A 201 18.54 -13.93 -12.45
C ASP A 201 17.51 -14.29 -11.38
N ILE A 202 18.01 -14.59 -10.17
CA ILE A 202 17.17 -14.90 -9.01
C ILE A 202 17.14 -13.70 -8.07
N ILE A 203 15.95 -13.25 -7.71
CA ILE A 203 15.70 -12.18 -6.76
C ILE A 203 15.09 -12.75 -5.49
N ASN A 204 15.72 -12.50 -4.36
CA ASN A 204 15.18 -12.85 -3.05
C ASN A 204 14.14 -11.81 -2.62
N VAL A 205 12.95 -12.29 -2.27
CA VAL A 205 11.86 -11.44 -1.80
C VAL A 205 11.17 -12.04 -0.58
N LYS A 206 10.49 -11.19 0.16
CA LYS A 206 9.65 -11.60 1.29
C LYS A 206 8.29 -10.94 1.20
N GLY A 207 7.24 -11.69 1.46
CA GLY A 207 5.88 -11.19 1.43
C GLY A 207 4.88 -12.28 1.05
N PRO A 208 3.68 -11.90 0.60
CA PRO A 208 3.25 -10.52 0.35
C PRO A 208 2.88 -9.79 1.64
N TYR A 209 3.03 -8.48 1.62
CA TYR A 209 2.62 -7.61 2.69
C TYR A 209 1.53 -6.67 2.23
N ASN A 210 0.71 -6.25 3.19
CA ASN A 210 -0.40 -5.36 2.96
C ASN A 210 -0.01 -3.95 3.38
N SER A 211 0.05 -3.01 2.46
CA SER A 211 0.18 -1.59 2.76
C SER A 211 -1.05 -0.79 2.37
N PHE A 212 -1.84 -1.28 1.45
CA PHE A 212 -2.89 -0.51 0.80
C PHE A 212 -4.08 -1.41 0.45
N ILE A 213 -4.53 -2.23 1.41
CA ILE A 213 -5.74 -3.01 1.18
C ILE A 213 -6.97 -2.16 1.40
N TYR A 214 -7.73 -2.16 0.36
CA TYR A 214 -9.02 -1.57 0.26
C TYR A 214 -10.10 -2.45 0.89
N LYS A 215 -10.61 -2.00 2.03
CA LYS A 215 -11.82 -2.52 2.66
C LYS A 215 -12.75 -1.34 2.90
N THR A 216 -13.34 -0.80 1.85
CA THR A 216 -14.33 0.23 2.01
C THR A 216 -15.68 -0.25 1.48
N ASP A 217 -16.68 0.50 1.84
CA ASP A 217 -17.99 0.43 1.23
C ASP A 217 -17.88 0.72 -0.28
N TYR A 218 -18.00 -0.29 -1.12
CA TYR A 218 -18.02 -0.16 -2.59
C TYR A 218 -19.23 0.64 -3.12
N LYS A 219 -19.90 1.38 -2.26
CA LYS A 219 -21.06 2.23 -2.60
C LYS A 219 -20.67 3.67 -2.91
N LYS A 220 -19.51 4.14 -2.43
CA LYS A 220 -19.09 5.52 -2.65
C LYS A 220 -18.23 5.65 -3.91
N PRO A 221 -18.41 6.71 -4.72
CA PRO A 221 -17.51 7.05 -5.82
C PRO A 221 -16.04 7.05 -5.38
N LEU A 222 -15.16 6.61 -6.26
CA LEU A 222 -13.76 6.43 -5.95
C LEU A 222 -12.87 7.32 -6.82
N ILE A 223 -12.00 8.09 -6.18
CA ILE A 223 -10.96 8.89 -6.82
C ILE A 223 -9.60 8.31 -6.45
N ALA A 224 -8.80 8.01 -7.45
CA ALA A 224 -7.43 7.54 -7.27
C ALA A 224 -6.44 8.58 -7.76
N LEU A 225 -5.58 9.07 -6.86
CA LEU A 225 -4.51 10.02 -7.13
C LEU A 225 -3.18 9.27 -7.12
N ALA A 226 -2.58 9.10 -8.29
CA ALA A 226 -1.33 8.36 -8.47
C ALA A 226 -0.20 9.30 -8.86
N GLY A 227 0.93 9.28 -8.14
CA GLY A 227 2.16 9.98 -8.48
C GLY A 227 3.21 9.03 -9.08
N GLY A 228 3.49 9.15 -10.38
CA GLY A 228 4.45 8.25 -11.05
C GLY A 228 4.12 6.78 -10.85
N THR A 229 5.08 6.01 -10.29
CA THR A 229 4.89 4.58 -9.98
C THR A 229 3.84 4.31 -8.90
N GLY A 230 3.25 5.33 -8.26
CA GLY A 230 2.08 5.16 -7.40
C GLY A 230 0.87 4.54 -8.08
N ILE A 231 0.85 4.48 -9.42
CA ILE A 231 -0.16 3.74 -10.19
C ILE A 231 -0.06 2.22 -9.97
N ALA A 232 1.10 1.69 -9.59
CA ALA A 232 1.35 0.26 -9.46
C ALA A 232 0.40 -0.46 -8.47
N PRO A 233 0.22 -0.02 -7.21
CA PRO A 233 -0.76 -0.63 -6.30
C PRO A 233 -2.20 -0.20 -6.60
N ILE A 234 -2.41 0.98 -7.18
CA ILE A 234 -3.74 1.52 -7.44
C ILE A 234 -4.45 0.72 -8.54
N LEU A 235 -3.78 0.50 -9.66
CA LEU A 235 -4.41 -0.11 -10.83
C LEU A 235 -4.99 -1.50 -10.58
N PRO A 236 -4.29 -2.45 -9.92
CA PRO A 236 -4.86 -3.77 -9.60
C PRO A 236 -6.07 -3.68 -8.67
N ILE A 237 -6.06 -2.74 -7.72
CA ILE A 237 -7.20 -2.50 -6.83
C ILE A 237 -8.42 -2.04 -7.63
N LEU A 238 -8.23 -1.07 -8.54
CA LEU A 238 -9.33 -0.55 -9.37
C LEU A 238 -9.89 -1.62 -10.31
N LYS A 239 -9.03 -2.45 -10.91
CA LYS A 239 -9.47 -3.60 -11.73
C LYS A 239 -10.40 -4.51 -10.93
N LYS A 240 -10.00 -4.87 -9.71
CA LYS A 240 -10.82 -5.72 -8.82
C LYS A 240 -12.13 -5.05 -8.39
N ILE A 241 -12.11 -3.76 -8.07
CA ILE A 241 -13.31 -3.01 -7.68
C ILE A 241 -14.32 -2.95 -8.83
N LEU A 242 -13.86 -2.62 -10.03
CA LEU A 242 -14.71 -2.53 -11.23
C LEU A 242 -15.29 -3.90 -11.65
N GLU A 243 -14.58 -4.99 -11.35
CA GLU A 243 -15.11 -6.34 -11.54
C GLU A 243 -16.22 -6.70 -10.56
N ILE A 244 -16.17 -6.18 -9.32
CA ILE A 244 -17.16 -6.43 -8.27
C ILE A 244 -18.38 -5.51 -8.43
N ASN A 245 -18.16 -4.24 -8.78
CA ASN A 245 -19.21 -3.24 -8.94
C ASN A 245 -18.92 -2.37 -10.18
N ASP A 246 -19.44 -2.78 -11.30
CA ASP A 246 -19.30 -2.12 -12.60
C ASP A 246 -20.14 -0.83 -12.72
N GLN A 247 -20.98 -0.50 -11.72
CA GLN A 247 -21.75 0.75 -11.65
C GLN A 247 -21.05 1.83 -10.80
N LEU A 248 -20.02 1.47 -10.06
CA LEU A 248 -19.32 2.41 -9.20
C LEU A 248 -18.52 3.41 -10.05
N TYR A 249 -18.79 4.70 -9.86
CA TYR A 249 -17.95 5.72 -10.50
C TYR A 249 -16.51 5.68 -9.98
N VAL A 250 -15.55 5.51 -10.90
CA VAL A 250 -14.12 5.45 -10.60
C VAL A 250 -13.36 6.42 -11.50
N MET A 251 -12.53 7.28 -10.90
CA MET A 251 -11.67 8.18 -11.64
C MET A 251 -10.20 8.07 -11.18
N VAL A 252 -9.29 8.00 -12.14
CA VAL A 252 -7.84 8.07 -11.91
C VAL A 252 -7.32 9.44 -12.33
N LEU A 253 -6.53 10.08 -11.46
CA LEU A 253 -5.71 11.22 -11.81
C LEU A 253 -4.24 10.83 -11.64
N LEU A 254 -3.58 10.53 -12.75
CA LEU A 254 -2.16 10.20 -12.79
C LEU A 254 -1.33 11.48 -12.92
N SER A 255 -0.41 11.71 -12.00
CA SER A 255 0.50 12.86 -12.00
C SER A 255 1.91 12.41 -12.36
N VAL A 256 2.43 12.95 -13.47
CA VAL A 256 3.80 12.70 -13.94
C VAL A 256 4.46 14.04 -14.31
N ARG A 257 5.79 14.06 -14.52
CA ARG A 257 6.49 15.31 -14.87
C ARG A 257 6.28 15.68 -16.33
N SER A 258 6.36 14.69 -17.21
CA SER A 258 6.23 14.87 -18.67
C SER A 258 5.52 13.68 -19.31
N ARG A 259 5.16 13.80 -20.58
CA ARG A 259 4.51 12.73 -21.37
C ARG A 259 5.36 11.45 -21.44
N LYS A 260 6.68 11.60 -21.49
CA LYS A 260 7.63 10.47 -21.55
C LYS A 260 7.61 9.60 -20.28
N GLU A 261 7.03 10.11 -19.20
CA GLU A 261 6.95 9.40 -17.91
C GLU A 261 5.56 8.78 -17.64
N ILE A 262 4.66 8.81 -18.62
CA ILE A 262 3.33 8.21 -18.46
C ILE A 262 3.49 6.68 -18.39
N LEU A 263 2.90 6.12 -17.34
CA LEU A 263 2.86 4.69 -17.06
C LEU A 263 1.44 4.15 -17.26
N GLU A 264 1.33 2.88 -17.62
CA GLU A 264 0.07 2.12 -17.66
C GLU A 264 -1.02 2.73 -18.58
N MET A 265 -0.61 3.45 -19.63
CA MET A 265 -1.56 4.11 -20.54
C MET A 265 -2.52 3.11 -21.19
N ASP A 266 -1.99 1.98 -21.67
CA ASP A 266 -2.81 0.95 -22.33
C ASP A 266 -3.79 0.32 -21.34
N SER A 267 -3.36 0.05 -20.11
CA SER A 267 -4.23 -0.46 -19.04
C SER A 267 -5.36 0.51 -18.71
N LEU A 268 -5.06 1.81 -18.64
CA LEU A 268 -6.07 2.86 -18.39
C LEU A 268 -7.07 2.97 -19.55
N TYR A 269 -6.61 2.85 -20.80
CA TYR A 269 -7.50 2.82 -21.96
C TYR A 269 -8.35 1.57 -22.00
N GLN A 270 -7.80 0.40 -21.71
CA GLN A 270 -8.57 -0.84 -21.64
C GLN A 270 -9.69 -0.77 -20.60
N LEU A 271 -9.40 -0.22 -19.41
CA LEU A 271 -10.43 0.01 -18.39
C LEU A 271 -11.50 0.99 -18.88
N LYS A 272 -11.10 2.08 -19.55
CA LYS A 272 -12.07 3.05 -20.11
C LYS A 272 -12.93 2.47 -21.21
N CYS A 273 -12.42 1.57 -22.02
CA CYS A 273 -13.21 0.87 -23.06
C CYS A 273 -14.14 -0.18 -22.45
N LYS A 274 -13.70 -0.86 -21.36
CA LYS A 274 -14.49 -1.92 -20.74
C LYS A 274 -15.59 -1.40 -19.82
N TYR A 275 -15.37 -0.26 -19.12
CA TYR A 275 -16.25 0.26 -18.09
C TYR A 275 -16.65 1.71 -18.35
N ASN A 276 -17.95 1.95 -18.61
CA ASN A 276 -18.48 3.29 -18.89
C ASN A 276 -18.35 4.25 -17.71
N ASN A 277 -18.39 3.72 -16.50
CA ASN A 277 -18.26 4.40 -15.22
C ASN A 277 -16.80 4.67 -14.81
N PHE A 278 -15.82 4.23 -15.59
CA PHE A 278 -14.40 4.52 -15.39
C PHE A 278 -13.94 5.72 -16.23
N SER A 279 -13.16 6.60 -15.61
CA SER A 279 -12.52 7.71 -16.29
C SER A 279 -11.09 7.92 -15.77
N PHE A 280 -10.25 8.57 -16.59
CA PHE A 280 -8.92 8.97 -16.14
C PHE A 280 -8.50 10.30 -16.76
N LYS A 281 -7.65 11.03 -16.03
CA LYS A 281 -6.93 12.21 -16.49
C LYS A 281 -5.47 12.12 -16.10
N ILE A 282 -4.62 12.81 -16.85
CA ILE A 282 -3.17 12.85 -16.61
C ILE A 282 -2.78 14.31 -16.39
N THR A 283 -2.07 14.60 -15.30
CA THR A 283 -1.51 15.92 -15.07
C THR A 283 0.00 15.91 -15.26
N LEU A 284 0.48 16.86 -16.07
CA LEU A 284 1.88 17.08 -16.39
C LEU A 284 2.40 18.23 -15.52
N THR A 285 3.42 17.95 -14.68
CA THR A 285 3.88 18.96 -13.71
C THR A 285 5.01 19.85 -14.24
N ARG A 286 5.67 19.44 -15.33
CA ARG A 286 6.80 20.16 -15.98
C ARG A 286 6.60 20.34 -17.47
N GLU A 287 5.42 20.08 -17.99
CA GLU A 287 5.09 20.19 -19.41
C GLU A 287 3.68 20.76 -19.57
N ASP A 288 3.46 21.56 -20.61
CA ASP A 288 2.14 22.08 -20.93
C ASP A 288 1.26 21.03 -21.61
N ALA A 289 0.02 20.95 -21.13
CA ALA A 289 -1.01 20.08 -21.71
C ALA A 289 -1.76 20.77 -22.85
N ARG A 290 -1.05 21.24 -23.87
CA ARG A 290 -1.65 22.08 -24.95
C ARG A 290 -2.68 21.38 -25.81
N PHE A 291 -2.78 20.05 -25.77
CA PHE A 291 -3.67 19.29 -26.64
C PHE A 291 -4.41 18.18 -25.88
N GLY A 292 -5.74 18.25 -25.92
CA GLY A 292 -6.64 17.17 -25.50
C GLY A 292 -7.22 17.30 -24.10
N THR A 293 -8.48 16.91 -23.94
CA THR A 293 -9.28 17.03 -22.69
C THR A 293 -8.80 16.12 -21.54
N ARG A 294 -7.92 15.16 -21.83
CA ARG A 294 -7.38 14.21 -20.83
C ARG A 294 -6.10 14.68 -20.15
N PHE A 295 -5.39 15.62 -20.75
CA PHE A 295 -4.15 16.18 -20.20
C PHE A 295 -4.43 17.50 -19.50
N LEU A 296 -3.82 17.66 -18.32
CA LEU A 296 -3.90 18.86 -17.51
C LEU A 296 -2.47 19.32 -17.18
N SER A 297 -2.28 20.60 -16.97
CA SER A 297 -0.97 21.15 -16.58
C SER A 297 -0.98 21.55 -15.11
N GLY A 298 0.01 21.09 -14.36
CA GLY A 298 0.25 21.47 -12.98
C GLY A 298 0.19 20.35 -11.96
N ARG A 299 0.46 20.70 -10.71
CA ARG A 299 0.43 19.77 -9.58
C ARG A 299 -1.00 19.51 -9.09
N ILE A 300 -1.21 18.41 -8.37
CA ILE A 300 -2.53 17.98 -7.83
C ILE A 300 -3.28 19.12 -7.16
N LYS A 301 -2.63 19.88 -6.27
CA LYS A 301 -3.27 21.01 -5.55
C LYS A 301 -3.90 22.05 -6.48
N LYS A 302 -3.32 22.26 -7.69
CA LYS A 302 -3.85 23.18 -8.71
C LYS A 302 -4.91 22.54 -9.59
N VAL A 303 -4.82 21.23 -9.81
CA VAL A 303 -5.62 20.52 -10.81
C VAL A 303 -6.88 19.90 -10.22
N LEU A 304 -6.80 19.34 -9.03
CA LEU A 304 -7.91 18.63 -8.40
C LEU A 304 -9.16 19.54 -8.21
N PRO A 305 -9.05 20.83 -7.78
CA PRO A 305 -10.19 21.74 -7.67
C PRO A 305 -10.83 22.13 -9.01
N LYS A 306 -10.13 21.91 -10.15
CA LYS A 306 -10.71 22.14 -11.48
C LYS A 306 -11.58 20.96 -11.96
N ILE A 307 -11.46 19.81 -11.30
CA ILE A 307 -12.19 18.58 -11.64
C ILE A 307 -13.35 18.37 -10.69
N PHE A 308 -13.13 18.66 -9.39
CA PHE A 308 -14.09 18.43 -8.33
C PHE A 308 -14.30 19.69 -7.47
N ASN A 309 -15.56 19.96 -7.14
CA ASN A 309 -15.93 21.02 -6.20
C ASN A 309 -16.11 20.50 -4.77
N ASP A 310 -16.45 19.22 -4.61
CA ASP A 310 -16.69 18.58 -3.32
C ASP A 310 -16.33 17.10 -3.39
N LEU A 311 -15.54 16.64 -2.42
CA LEU A 311 -15.10 15.25 -2.27
C LEU A 311 -15.62 14.59 -1.00
N SER A 312 -16.58 15.20 -0.30
CA SER A 312 -17.11 14.71 0.99
C SER A 312 -17.72 13.29 0.89
N GLN A 313 -18.27 12.94 -0.27
CA GLN A 313 -18.91 11.65 -0.53
C GLN A 313 -18.03 10.66 -1.29
N HIS A 314 -16.73 10.93 -1.44
CA HIS A 314 -15.82 10.10 -2.20
C HIS A 314 -14.87 9.29 -1.31
N ASN A 315 -14.53 8.10 -1.75
CA ASN A 315 -13.35 7.39 -1.27
C ASN A 315 -12.15 7.83 -2.11
N ILE A 316 -11.02 8.14 -1.46
CA ILE A 316 -9.85 8.71 -2.13
C ILE A 316 -8.63 7.85 -1.85
N PHE A 317 -8.07 7.27 -2.90
CA PHE A 317 -6.80 6.56 -2.86
C PHE A 317 -5.67 7.48 -3.30
N ILE A 318 -4.60 7.54 -2.52
CA ILE A 318 -3.45 8.39 -2.82
C ILE A 318 -2.18 7.55 -2.70
N CYS A 319 -1.43 7.42 -3.78
CA CYS A 319 -0.17 6.70 -3.78
C CYS A 319 0.92 7.43 -4.57
N GLY A 320 2.13 7.49 -4.00
CA GLY A 320 3.28 8.16 -4.61
C GLY A 320 4.35 8.55 -3.60
N SER A 321 5.24 9.49 -3.97
CA SER A 321 6.25 10.03 -3.05
C SER A 321 5.62 10.77 -1.87
N ASP A 322 6.36 10.91 -0.77
CA ASP A 322 5.89 11.60 0.44
C ASP A 322 5.32 13.00 0.15
N GLY A 323 6.05 13.82 -0.62
CA GLY A 323 5.57 15.15 -1.00
C GLY A 323 4.29 15.10 -1.86
N PHE A 324 4.16 14.13 -2.76
CA PHE A 324 2.94 13.95 -3.54
C PHE A 324 1.75 13.59 -2.66
N VAL A 325 1.94 12.63 -1.75
CA VAL A 325 0.89 12.17 -0.82
C VAL A 325 0.42 13.32 0.08
N LYS A 326 1.34 14.05 0.72
CA LYS A 326 1.02 15.21 1.56
C LYS A 326 0.20 16.27 0.80
N HIS A 327 0.69 16.70 -0.36
CA HIS A 327 -0.02 17.72 -1.16
C HIS A 327 -1.38 17.23 -1.67
N SER A 328 -1.52 15.93 -1.93
CA SER A 328 -2.79 15.35 -2.37
C SER A 328 -3.82 15.27 -1.23
N ILE A 329 -3.38 14.95 -0.02
CA ILE A 329 -4.22 14.98 1.19
C ILE A 329 -4.71 16.41 1.44
N ASP A 330 -3.82 17.41 1.41
CA ASP A 330 -4.20 18.82 1.60
C ASP A 330 -5.22 19.28 0.55
N ALA A 331 -5.00 18.89 -0.72
CA ALA A 331 -5.94 19.21 -1.80
C ALA A 331 -7.30 18.52 -1.61
N ALA A 332 -7.32 17.27 -1.15
CA ALA A 332 -8.57 16.56 -0.85
C ALA A 332 -9.33 17.20 0.31
N PHE A 333 -8.63 17.59 1.39
CA PHE A 333 -9.24 18.29 2.52
C PHE A 333 -9.81 19.65 2.12
N SER A 334 -9.13 20.42 1.26
CA SER A 334 -9.66 21.69 0.76
C SER A 334 -10.96 21.53 -0.04
N LEU A 335 -11.25 20.31 -0.52
CA LEU A 335 -12.48 19.91 -1.20
C LEU A 335 -13.42 19.10 -0.27
N LYS A 336 -13.32 19.28 1.04
CA LYS A 336 -14.19 18.68 2.06
C LYS A 336 -14.09 17.16 2.18
N ALA A 337 -13.02 16.54 1.71
CA ALA A 337 -12.84 15.10 1.89
C ALA A 337 -12.76 14.72 3.37
N SER A 338 -13.42 13.63 3.75
CA SER A 338 -13.33 13.11 5.12
C SER A 338 -12.04 12.31 5.30
N LYS A 339 -11.36 12.51 6.43
CA LYS A 339 -10.15 11.73 6.77
C LYS A 339 -10.38 10.23 6.77
N SER A 340 -11.56 9.76 7.16
CA SER A 340 -11.93 8.35 7.17
C SER A 340 -12.04 7.73 5.77
N ASN A 341 -12.18 8.56 4.75
CA ASN A 341 -12.33 8.14 3.35
C ASN A 341 -11.04 8.32 2.53
N ILE A 342 -9.93 8.75 3.16
CA ILE A 342 -8.64 8.92 2.51
C ILE A 342 -7.74 7.75 2.89
N PHE A 343 -7.24 7.04 1.88
CA PHE A 343 -6.35 5.88 1.98
C PHE A 343 -5.05 6.21 1.29
N THR A 344 -3.92 6.00 1.96
CA THR A 344 -2.63 6.45 1.44
C THR A 344 -1.56 5.37 1.49
N GLU A 345 -0.73 5.33 0.46
CA GLU A 345 0.55 4.62 0.46
C GLU A 345 1.66 5.56 0.02
N THR A 346 2.73 5.61 0.81
CA THR A 346 3.87 6.48 0.55
C THR A 346 5.08 5.64 0.15
N PHE A 347 5.70 6.00 -0.98
CA PHE A 347 6.98 5.46 -1.41
C PHE A 347 8.12 6.32 -0.85
N ILE A 348 9.07 5.65 -0.21
CA ILE A 348 10.26 6.26 0.39
C ILE A 348 11.47 5.94 -0.48
#